data_1a02e2dad1b3c35c3178b1534e432dfb
#
_entry.id   1a02e2dad1b3c35c3178b1534e432dfb
#
_cell.length_a   1.000
_cell.length_b   1.000
_cell.length_c   1.000
_cell.angle_alpha   90.00
_cell.angle_beta   90.00
_cell.angle_gamma   90.00
#
_symmetry.space_group_name_H-M   'P 1'
#
loop_
_entity.id
_entity.type
_entity.pdbx_description
1 polymer ?
#
loop_
_entity_poly.entity_id
_entity_poly.type
_entity_poly.pdbx_seq_one_letter_code
_entity_poly.pdbx_strand_id
1 'polypeptide(L)'
;AELDIYKQNSKQRIKVNLQKCDFVATRLTDAYVFGEAHPYGKYTNPEDLDALNSGLLKDFFTQYYLNGQCVMFVSGKLPADIEQQLNKAFGDLSIKPFNNQLTTIIQSPAAEKKYRIENDVNGVQGAIRIARPFPNRHHPDFMKVMVLNTVFGGFFGSRLMSNIREDKGYTYGIHSYVQNHIHDSAWMISTEAGKDVCEATIEEVYKEMKLLREDLVDNEELLLVRNYLIGTILGDLDGPFQIMGRWKNLVLNNLDGDYFYRSIETIKNISAEELRELSKKYLNPADFYEIVVI
;
A
#
# COMPACT_ATOMS: atom_id res chain seq x y z
N ALA A 1 -13.09 -4.52 32.18
CA ALA A 1 -11.84 -3.83 32.55
C ALA A 1 -10.87 -3.69 31.36
N GLU A 2 -10.33 -4.78 30.80
CA GLU A 2 -9.33 -4.68 29.70
C GLU A 2 -9.91 -4.04 28.42
N LEU A 3 -11.10 -4.44 28.02
CA LEU A 3 -11.77 -3.86 26.85
C LEU A 3 -12.06 -2.36 27.04
N ASP A 4 -12.39 -1.92 28.23
CA ASP A 4 -12.67 -0.51 28.51
C ASP A 4 -11.40 0.34 28.43
N ILE A 5 -10.28 -0.20 28.94
CA ILE A 5 -8.96 0.41 28.80
C ILE A 5 -8.57 0.50 27.32
N TYR A 6 -8.75 -0.58 26.55
CA TYR A 6 -8.47 -0.59 25.12
C TYR A 6 -9.30 0.47 24.36
N LYS A 7 -10.62 0.56 24.63
CA LYS A 7 -11.49 1.57 24.03
C LYS A 7 -11.01 2.99 24.34
N GLN A 8 -10.73 3.27 25.61
CA GLN A 8 -10.26 4.59 26.03
C GLN A 8 -8.94 4.98 25.34
N ASN A 9 -7.97 4.08 25.34
CA ASN A 9 -6.68 4.32 24.72
C ASN A 9 -6.79 4.49 23.19
N SER A 10 -7.64 3.69 22.55
CA SER A 10 -7.86 3.76 21.10
C SER A 10 -8.57 5.06 20.71
N LYS A 11 -9.59 5.48 21.45
CA LYS A 11 -10.23 6.79 21.23
C LYS A 11 -9.26 7.94 21.38
N GLN A 12 -8.45 7.94 22.45
CA GLN A 12 -7.44 8.97 22.65
C GLN A 12 -6.44 9.01 21.50
N ARG A 13 -5.97 7.85 21.04
CA ARG A 13 -5.06 7.74 19.89
C ARG A 13 -5.69 8.28 18.61
N ILE A 14 -6.94 7.95 18.31
CA ILE A 14 -7.67 8.48 17.15
C ILE A 14 -7.77 10.00 17.26
N LYS A 15 -8.18 10.52 18.41
CA LYS A 15 -8.31 11.96 18.65
C LYS A 15 -7.00 12.71 18.40
N VAL A 16 -5.88 12.19 18.92
CA VAL A 16 -4.55 12.79 18.69
C VAL A 16 -4.11 12.70 17.23
N ASN A 17 -4.38 11.57 16.59
CA ASN A 17 -3.99 11.39 15.20
C ASN A 17 -4.83 12.23 14.23
N LEU A 18 -6.10 12.50 14.52
CA LEU A 18 -6.95 13.39 13.71
C LEU A 18 -6.45 14.85 13.69
N GLN A 19 -5.53 15.23 14.57
CA GLN A 19 -4.86 16.53 14.53
C GLN A 19 -3.71 16.58 13.50
N LYS A 20 -3.30 15.43 12.96
CA LYS A 20 -2.19 15.31 12.01
C LYS A 20 -2.70 15.32 10.57
N CYS A 21 -2.22 16.25 9.76
CA CYS A 21 -2.58 16.34 8.35
C CYS A 21 -2.32 15.04 7.57
N ASP A 22 -1.18 14.39 7.83
CA ASP A 22 -0.81 13.10 7.22
C ASP A 22 -1.83 11.99 7.51
N PHE A 23 -2.27 11.86 8.75
CA PHE A 23 -3.25 10.85 9.15
C PHE A 23 -4.62 11.10 8.50
N VAL A 24 -5.06 12.36 8.45
CA VAL A 24 -6.32 12.75 7.81
C VAL A 24 -6.25 12.52 6.31
N ALA A 25 -5.17 12.96 5.67
CA ALA A 25 -4.96 12.78 4.23
C ALA A 25 -5.01 11.30 3.82
N THR A 26 -4.36 10.41 4.59
CA THR A 26 -4.35 8.97 4.31
C THR A 26 -5.76 8.38 4.38
N ARG A 27 -6.53 8.68 5.43
CA ARG A 27 -7.92 8.21 5.60
C ARG A 27 -8.82 8.67 4.45
N LEU A 28 -8.75 9.95 4.11
CA LEU A 28 -9.56 10.53 3.04
C LEU A 28 -9.19 9.95 1.67
N THR A 29 -7.90 9.71 1.43
CA THR A 29 -7.45 9.10 0.18
C THR A 29 -8.05 7.71 -0.01
N ASP A 30 -7.99 6.85 0.99
CA ASP A 30 -8.58 5.52 0.92
C ASP A 30 -10.11 5.59 0.70
N ALA A 31 -10.80 6.49 1.41
CA ALA A 31 -12.24 6.69 1.25
C ALA A 31 -12.62 7.21 -0.14
N TYR A 32 -11.83 8.10 -0.72
CA TYR A 32 -12.13 8.67 -2.04
C TYR A 32 -11.76 7.72 -3.19
N VAL A 33 -10.67 6.96 -3.04
CA VAL A 33 -10.20 6.01 -4.06
C VAL A 33 -11.07 4.75 -4.11
N PHE A 34 -11.41 4.17 -2.95
CA PHE A 34 -12.17 2.91 -2.89
C PHE A 34 -13.67 3.12 -2.65
N GLY A 35 -14.05 4.23 -2.02
CA GLY A 35 -15.41 4.52 -1.57
C GLY A 35 -15.60 4.25 -0.07
N GLU A 36 -16.37 5.10 0.61
CA GLU A 36 -16.62 5.01 2.06
C GLU A 36 -17.32 3.72 2.50
N ALA A 37 -18.08 3.09 1.62
CA ALA A 37 -18.74 1.81 1.88
C ALA A 37 -17.82 0.60 1.66
N HIS A 38 -16.70 0.78 0.95
CA HIS A 38 -15.75 -0.27 0.63
C HIS A 38 -14.89 -0.61 1.86
N PRO A 39 -14.56 -1.88 2.15
CA PRO A 39 -13.71 -2.26 3.28
C PRO A 39 -12.36 -1.55 3.33
N TYR A 40 -11.76 -1.26 2.18
CA TYR A 40 -10.48 -0.55 2.10
C TYR A 40 -10.62 0.98 2.24
N GLY A 41 -11.82 1.54 2.06
CA GLY A 41 -12.10 2.95 2.29
C GLY A 41 -12.66 3.26 3.68
N LYS A 42 -12.95 2.21 4.48
CA LYS A 42 -13.45 2.36 5.85
C LYS A 42 -12.32 2.58 6.85
N TYR A 43 -12.63 3.37 7.86
CA TYR A 43 -11.75 3.58 9.00
C TYR A 43 -12.56 3.68 10.30
N THR A 44 -11.93 3.29 11.40
CA THR A 44 -12.56 3.31 12.72
C THR A 44 -12.76 4.73 13.22
N ASN A 45 -13.98 5.05 13.66
CA ASN A 45 -14.33 6.26 14.38
C ASN A 45 -14.43 5.99 15.90
N PRO A 46 -14.34 7.02 16.75
CA PRO A 46 -14.51 6.83 18.19
C PRO A 46 -15.83 6.15 18.58
N GLU A 47 -16.91 6.41 17.83
CA GLU A 47 -18.26 5.86 18.05
C GLU A 47 -18.32 4.35 17.80
N ASP A 48 -17.55 3.85 16.84
CA ASP A 48 -17.47 2.41 16.54
C ASP A 48 -16.92 1.64 17.75
N LEU A 49 -16.01 2.25 18.51
CA LEU A 49 -15.45 1.66 19.72
C LEU A 49 -16.49 1.59 20.86
N ASP A 50 -17.45 2.51 20.92
CA ASP A 50 -18.51 2.49 21.92
C ASP A 50 -19.42 1.27 21.77
N ALA A 51 -19.71 0.90 20.53
CA ALA A 51 -20.57 -0.24 20.22
C ALA A 51 -19.94 -1.61 20.60
N LEU A 52 -18.60 -1.69 20.74
CA LEU A 52 -17.95 -2.95 21.07
C LEU A 52 -18.28 -3.45 22.47
N ASN A 53 -18.51 -4.75 22.61
CA ASN A 53 -18.64 -5.45 23.89
C ASN A 53 -18.05 -6.86 23.80
N SER A 54 -17.86 -7.52 24.94
CA SER A 54 -17.26 -8.85 25.01
C SER A 54 -18.04 -9.92 24.26
N GLY A 55 -19.38 -9.78 24.18
CA GLY A 55 -20.24 -10.70 23.42
C GLY A 55 -19.93 -10.62 21.92
N LEU A 56 -19.99 -9.42 21.35
CA LEU A 56 -19.68 -9.19 19.94
C LEU A 56 -18.27 -9.67 19.55
N LEU A 57 -17.28 -9.48 20.43
CA LEU A 57 -15.92 -9.98 20.18
C LEU A 57 -15.83 -11.50 20.17
N LYS A 58 -16.56 -12.17 21.09
CA LYS A 58 -16.63 -13.64 21.11
C LYS A 58 -17.37 -14.19 19.89
N ASP A 59 -18.46 -13.56 19.49
CA ASP A 59 -19.23 -13.95 18.31
C ASP A 59 -18.38 -13.79 17.05
N PHE A 60 -17.69 -12.66 16.91
CA PHE A 60 -16.75 -12.44 15.81
C PHE A 60 -15.62 -13.48 15.77
N PHE A 61 -15.00 -13.77 16.92
CA PHE A 61 -13.97 -14.80 17.02
C PHE A 61 -14.51 -16.18 16.59
N THR A 62 -15.68 -16.56 17.11
CA THR A 62 -16.31 -17.85 16.80
C THR A 62 -16.66 -17.93 15.32
N GLN A 63 -17.19 -16.85 14.74
CA GLN A 63 -17.64 -16.83 13.35
C GLN A 63 -16.49 -16.81 12.35
N TYR A 64 -15.42 -16.06 12.63
CA TYR A 64 -14.38 -15.79 11.63
C TYR A 64 -13.03 -16.44 11.91
N TYR A 65 -12.67 -16.66 13.19
CA TYR A 65 -11.39 -17.30 13.52
C TYR A 65 -11.51 -18.82 13.65
N LEU A 66 -12.64 -19.32 14.10
CA LEU A 66 -12.89 -20.78 14.22
C LEU A 66 -13.56 -21.35 12.97
N ASN A 67 -13.87 -20.54 11.97
CA ASN A 67 -14.42 -20.98 10.68
C ASN A 67 -13.55 -20.44 9.57
N GLY A 68 -13.16 -21.28 8.62
CA GLY A 68 -12.40 -20.85 7.47
C GLY A 68 -11.18 -21.70 7.20
N GLN A 69 -10.17 -21.09 6.63
CA GLN A 69 -8.92 -21.71 6.25
C GLN A 69 -7.81 -21.21 7.18
N CYS A 70 -7.07 -22.12 7.79
CA CYS A 70 -5.90 -21.79 8.61
C CYS A 70 -4.63 -22.25 7.87
N VAL A 71 -3.70 -21.33 7.68
CA VAL A 71 -2.38 -21.62 7.12
C VAL A 71 -1.32 -21.18 8.14
N MET A 72 -0.46 -22.07 8.54
CA MET A 72 0.66 -21.78 9.44
C MET A 72 1.97 -21.69 8.67
N PHE A 73 2.69 -20.61 8.87
CA PHE A 73 4.05 -20.42 8.34
C PHE A 73 5.04 -20.52 9.49
N VAL A 74 5.98 -21.44 9.38
CA VAL A 74 6.96 -21.71 10.43
C VAL A 74 8.36 -21.59 9.84
N SER A 75 9.23 -20.85 10.48
CA SER A 75 10.58 -20.59 9.98
C SER A 75 11.58 -20.44 11.12
N GLY A 76 12.84 -20.78 10.85
CA GLY A 76 13.93 -20.72 11.79
C GLY A 76 14.60 -22.07 12.00
N LYS A 77 15.30 -22.27 13.13
CA LYS A 77 15.86 -23.56 13.54
C LYS A 77 14.74 -24.42 14.13
N LEU A 78 14.11 -25.23 13.28
CA LEU A 78 12.96 -26.03 13.67
C LEU A 78 13.46 -27.30 14.40
N PRO A 79 12.85 -27.67 15.56
CA PRO A 79 13.11 -28.98 16.21
C PRO A 79 12.52 -30.09 15.34
N ALA A 80 13.10 -31.32 15.50
CA ALA A 80 12.70 -32.48 14.69
C ALA A 80 11.23 -32.90 14.92
N ASP A 81 10.66 -32.53 16.05
CA ASP A 81 9.30 -32.86 16.46
C ASP A 81 8.31 -31.67 16.28
N ILE A 82 8.67 -30.66 15.47
CA ILE A 82 7.85 -29.46 15.28
C ILE A 82 6.40 -29.78 14.87
N GLU A 83 6.20 -30.75 13.99
CA GLU A 83 4.86 -31.14 13.55
C GLU A 83 4.04 -31.73 14.72
N GLN A 84 4.68 -32.51 15.61
CA GLN A 84 4.00 -33.04 16.80
C GLN A 84 3.62 -31.92 17.77
N GLN A 85 4.51 -30.95 17.95
CA GLN A 85 4.23 -29.79 18.80
C GLN A 85 3.07 -28.94 18.23
N LEU A 86 3.06 -28.68 16.93
CA LEU A 86 1.98 -27.98 16.26
C LEU A 86 0.65 -28.74 16.34
N ASN A 87 0.67 -30.04 16.09
CA ASN A 87 -0.53 -30.88 16.23
C ASN A 87 -1.06 -30.91 17.65
N LYS A 88 -0.17 -30.99 18.65
CA LYS A 88 -0.59 -30.91 20.06
C LYS A 88 -1.23 -29.56 20.43
N ALA A 89 -0.74 -28.47 19.85
CA ALA A 89 -1.22 -27.11 20.18
C ALA A 89 -2.48 -26.71 19.39
N PHE A 90 -2.60 -27.18 18.15
CA PHE A 90 -3.62 -26.70 17.20
C PHE A 90 -4.44 -27.82 16.55
N GLY A 91 -4.05 -29.10 16.68
CA GLY A 91 -4.67 -30.21 15.98
C GLY A 91 -6.13 -30.46 16.39
N ASP A 92 -6.50 -30.12 17.62
CA ASP A 92 -7.86 -30.25 18.13
C ASP A 92 -8.78 -29.04 17.79
N LEU A 93 -8.24 -28.03 17.08
CA LEU A 93 -9.05 -26.91 16.63
C LEU A 93 -10.06 -27.37 15.57
N SER A 94 -11.33 -27.39 15.92
CA SER A 94 -12.42 -27.70 15.00
C SER A 94 -12.68 -26.50 14.08
N ILE A 95 -11.80 -26.31 13.08
CA ILE A 95 -11.97 -25.28 12.08
C ILE A 95 -12.94 -25.82 11.01
N LYS A 96 -14.10 -25.21 10.88
CA LYS A 96 -15.08 -25.58 9.86
C LYS A 96 -14.75 -24.87 8.54
N PRO A 97 -14.81 -25.58 7.39
CA PRO A 97 -14.68 -24.92 6.11
C PRO A 97 -15.74 -23.82 5.98
N PHE A 98 -15.29 -22.60 5.77
CA PHE A 98 -16.19 -21.47 5.54
C PHE A 98 -16.37 -21.31 4.03
N ASN A 99 -17.59 -21.53 3.57
CA ASN A 99 -17.92 -21.32 2.16
C ASN A 99 -18.18 -19.81 1.99
N ASN A 100 -17.11 -19.07 1.85
CA ASN A 100 -17.20 -17.62 1.64
C ASN A 100 -17.61 -17.40 0.20
N GLN A 101 -18.88 -17.19 -0.05
CA GLN A 101 -19.28 -16.52 -1.27
C GLN A 101 -18.73 -15.09 -1.16
N LEU A 102 -17.57 -14.87 -1.80
CA LEU A 102 -16.98 -13.53 -1.93
C LEU A 102 -18.06 -12.63 -2.54
N THR A 103 -18.71 -11.85 -1.70
CA THR A 103 -19.58 -10.80 -2.19
C THR A 103 -18.66 -9.82 -2.92
N THR A 104 -18.81 -9.70 -4.23
CA THR A 104 -18.07 -8.71 -5.00
C THR A 104 -18.45 -7.34 -4.44
N ILE A 105 -17.52 -6.74 -3.70
CA ILE A 105 -17.71 -5.39 -3.18
C ILE A 105 -17.34 -4.45 -4.32
N ILE A 106 -18.34 -3.71 -4.79
CA ILE A 106 -18.15 -2.76 -5.89
C ILE A 106 -17.46 -1.52 -5.32
N GLN A 107 -16.36 -1.13 -5.92
CA GLN A 107 -15.75 0.18 -5.66
C GLN A 107 -16.73 1.29 -6.04
N SER A 108 -16.85 2.28 -5.19
CA SER A 108 -17.65 3.49 -5.44
C SER A 108 -16.78 4.73 -5.17
N PRO A 109 -15.80 4.99 -6.03
CA PRO A 109 -14.88 6.11 -5.85
C PRO A 109 -15.62 7.44 -5.85
N ALA A 110 -15.05 8.44 -5.16
CA ALA A 110 -15.60 9.78 -5.14
C ALA A 110 -15.64 10.40 -6.56
N ALA A 111 -16.68 11.19 -6.84
CA ALA A 111 -16.84 11.82 -8.14
C ALA A 111 -15.82 12.95 -8.37
N GLU A 112 -15.57 13.75 -7.35
CA GLU A 112 -14.53 14.78 -7.37
C GLU A 112 -13.16 14.17 -7.20
N LYS A 113 -12.15 14.82 -7.79
CA LYS A 113 -10.78 14.34 -7.75
C LYS A 113 -9.80 15.26 -7.06
N LYS A 114 -10.20 16.49 -6.74
CA LYS A 114 -9.33 17.49 -6.12
C LYS A 114 -9.93 18.00 -4.82
N TYR A 115 -9.17 17.83 -3.74
CA TYR A 115 -9.59 18.20 -2.40
C TYR A 115 -8.52 19.05 -1.71
N ARG A 116 -8.97 20.15 -1.07
CA ARG A 116 -8.16 21.02 -0.22
C ARG A 116 -8.88 21.14 1.11
N ILE A 117 -8.24 20.64 2.17
CA ILE A 117 -8.87 20.46 3.47
C ILE A 117 -8.01 21.18 4.52
N GLU A 118 -8.62 22.07 5.25
CA GLU A 118 -8.00 22.73 6.40
C GLU A 118 -8.19 21.87 7.65
N ASN A 119 -7.09 21.47 8.30
CA ASN A 119 -7.08 20.62 9.48
C ASN A 119 -6.30 21.25 10.66
N ASP A 120 -5.15 21.86 10.38
CA ASP A 120 -4.33 22.55 11.36
C ASP A 120 -4.00 23.97 10.89
N VAL A 121 -4.79 24.94 11.34
CA VAL A 121 -4.63 26.36 10.96
C VAL A 121 -3.24 26.90 11.31
N ASN A 122 -2.65 26.43 12.41
CA ASN A 122 -1.36 26.88 12.90
C ASN A 122 -0.19 26.00 12.42
N GLY A 123 -0.46 24.89 11.78
CA GLY A 123 0.56 24.01 11.22
C GLY A 123 1.35 24.69 10.10
N VAL A 124 2.61 24.32 9.95
CA VAL A 124 3.51 24.86 8.91
C VAL A 124 3.65 23.91 7.72
N GLN A 125 3.15 22.67 7.83
CA GLN A 125 3.23 21.65 6.83
C GLN A 125 1.84 21.19 6.39
N GLY A 126 1.74 20.80 5.12
CA GLY A 126 0.58 20.12 4.55
C GLY A 126 0.93 18.72 4.10
N ALA A 127 -0.02 17.81 4.18
CA ALA A 127 0.10 16.46 3.67
C ALA A 127 -0.53 16.39 2.28
N ILE A 128 0.23 15.88 1.31
CA ILE A 128 -0.18 15.70 -0.08
C ILE A 128 -0.31 14.22 -0.38
N ARG A 129 -1.45 13.81 -0.93
CA ARG A 129 -1.70 12.48 -1.48
C ARG A 129 -2.21 12.62 -2.90
N ILE A 130 -1.54 11.95 -3.83
CA ILE A 130 -1.99 11.84 -5.21
C ILE A 130 -2.17 10.36 -5.49
N ALA A 131 -3.38 9.92 -5.79
CA ALA A 131 -3.72 8.50 -5.82
C ALA A 131 -4.70 8.16 -6.94
N ARG A 132 -4.62 6.92 -7.43
CA ARG A 132 -5.62 6.35 -8.34
C ARG A 132 -5.89 4.89 -8.02
N PRO A 133 -7.09 4.36 -8.35
CA PRO A 133 -7.30 2.92 -8.37
C PRO A 133 -6.29 2.25 -9.30
N PHE A 134 -5.77 1.11 -8.89
CA PHE A 134 -4.83 0.32 -9.67
C PHE A 134 -5.15 -1.17 -9.54
N PRO A 135 -4.96 -1.98 -10.59
CA PRO A 135 -5.20 -3.42 -10.52
C PRO A 135 -4.29 -4.12 -9.51
N ASN A 136 -4.76 -5.22 -8.96
CA ASN A 136 -3.98 -6.05 -8.04
C ASN A 136 -2.88 -6.86 -8.75
N ARG A 137 -2.17 -7.69 -7.99
CA ARG A 137 -1.00 -8.48 -8.43
C ARG A 137 -1.26 -9.48 -9.55
N HIS A 138 -2.51 -9.82 -9.84
CA HIS A 138 -2.88 -10.73 -10.92
C HIS A 138 -2.96 -10.05 -12.30
N HIS A 139 -2.92 -8.72 -12.34
CA HIS A 139 -2.93 -7.99 -13.60
C HIS A 139 -1.59 -8.15 -14.35
N PRO A 140 -1.61 -8.39 -15.68
CA PRO A 140 -0.39 -8.64 -16.46
C PRO A 140 0.62 -7.48 -16.44
N ASP A 141 0.16 -6.24 -16.29
CA ASP A 141 1.04 -5.06 -16.21
C ASP A 141 1.64 -4.85 -14.83
N PHE A 142 1.15 -5.55 -13.78
CA PHE A 142 1.50 -5.23 -12.40
C PHE A 142 3.02 -5.19 -12.16
N MET A 143 3.73 -6.22 -12.56
CA MET A 143 5.19 -6.29 -12.36
C MET A 143 5.95 -5.22 -13.15
N LYS A 144 5.49 -4.92 -14.37
CA LYS A 144 6.08 -3.87 -15.20
C LYS A 144 5.85 -2.48 -14.60
N VAL A 145 4.66 -2.25 -14.05
CA VAL A 145 4.35 -1.00 -13.35
C VAL A 145 5.14 -0.87 -12.05
N MET A 146 5.50 -1.95 -11.37
CA MET A 146 6.40 -1.87 -10.23
C MET A 146 7.78 -1.34 -10.61
N VAL A 147 8.31 -1.68 -11.80
CA VAL A 147 9.54 -1.08 -12.33
C VAL A 147 9.33 0.40 -12.64
N LEU A 148 8.25 0.75 -13.33
CA LEU A 148 7.90 2.16 -13.61
C LEU A 148 7.75 2.97 -12.33
N ASN A 149 7.08 2.44 -11.33
CA ASN A 149 6.94 3.08 -10.02
C ASN A 149 8.30 3.33 -9.35
N THR A 150 9.24 2.41 -9.52
CA THR A 150 10.59 2.58 -8.94
C THR A 150 11.33 3.72 -9.63
N VAL A 151 11.28 3.83 -10.95
CA VAL A 151 11.81 4.99 -11.70
C VAL A 151 11.16 6.28 -11.19
N PHE A 152 9.85 6.30 -11.07
CA PHE A 152 9.06 7.48 -10.75
C PHE A 152 9.33 8.01 -9.34
N GLY A 153 9.11 7.16 -8.30
CA GLY A 153 9.18 7.60 -6.90
C GLY A 153 9.41 6.45 -5.90
N GLY A 154 9.83 5.26 -6.35
CA GLY A 154 9.89 4.06 -5.52
C GLY A 154 11.17 3.88 -4.71
N PHE A 155 12.18 4.74 -4.85
CA PHE A 155 13.43 4.68 -4.09
C PHE A 155 14.09 6.07 -3.99
N PHE A 156 15.18 6.15 -3.21
CA PHE A 156 15.86 7.41 -2.95
C PHE A 156 16.39 8.11 -4.22
N GLY A 157 16.92 7.36 -5.19
CA GLY A 157 17.40 7.90 -6.46
C GLY A 157 16.34 8.05 -7.56
N SER A 158 15.05 8.04 -7.21
CA SER A 158 13.94 8.19 -8.15
C SER A 158 13.75 9.64 -8.61
N ARG A 159 13.03 9.84 -9.72
CA ARG A 159 12.79 11.16 -10.29
C ARG A 159 12.10 12.12 -9.32
N LEU A 160 11.06 11.66 -8.60
CA LEU A 160 10.40 12.52 -7.61
C LEU A 160 11.34 12.95 -6.47
N MET A 161 12.18 12.04 -6.00
CA MET A 161 13.14 12.37 -4.95
C MET A 161 14.20 13.35 -5.43
N SER A 162 14.79 13.11 -6.60
CA SER A 162 15.81 13.99 -7.17
C SER A 162 15.25 15.39 -7.46
N ASN A 163 14.09 15.49 -8.11
CA ASN A 163 13.51 16.79 -8.46
C ASN A 163 12.99 17.53 -7.20
N ILE A 164 12.08 16.91 -6.44
CA ILE A 164 11.27 17.63 -5.44
C ILE A 164 12.01 17.78 -4.12
N ARG A 165 12.78 16.76 -3.71
CA ARG A 165 13.57 16.82 -2.47
C ARG A 165 14.93 17.44 -2.68
N GLU A 166 15.71 16.96 -3.67
CA GLU A 166 17.12 17.37 -3.81
C GLU A 166 17.25 18.71 -4.52
N ASP A 167 16.61 18.90 -5.68
CA ASP A 167 16.74 20.13 -6.47
C ASP A 167 15.89 21.28 -5.93
N LYS A 168 14.64 21.01 -5.53
CA LYS A 168 13.69 22.04 -5.08
C LYS A 168 13.69 22.26 -3.58
N GLY A 169 14.01 21.22 -2.80
CA GLY A 169 13.98 21.31 -1.34
C GLY A 169 12.58 21.48 -0.74
N TYR A 170 11.51 21.11 -1.46
CA TYR A 170 10.12 21.32 -1.04
C TYR A 170 9.68 20.36 0.05
N THR A 171 10.31 19.19 0.15
CA THR A 171 9.97 18.15 1.12
C THR A 171 11.21 17.47 1.67
N TYR A 172 11.07 16.85 2.86
CA TYR A 172 12.07 15.91 3.36
C TYR A 172 12.08 14.58 2.60
N GLY A 173 10.96 14.16 2.02
CA GLY A 173 10.85 12.97 1.21
C GLY A 173 9.50 12.83 0.53
N ILE A 174 9.53 12.30 -0.67
CA ILE A 174 8.35 11.99 -1.47
C ILE A 174 8.47 10.57 -1.99
N HIS A 175 7.39 9.82 -1.90
CA HIS A 175 7.39 8.40 -2.28
C HIS A 175 6.21 8.06 -3.17
N SER A 176 6.46 7.22 -4.18
CA SER A 176 5.43 6.58 -4.98
C SER A 176 5.44 5.08 -4.73
N TYR A 177 4.28 4.50 -4.49
CA TYR A 177 4.13 3.08 -4.21
C TYR A 177 2.75 2.56 -4.64
N VAL A 178 2.65 1.26 -4.87
CA VAL A 178 1.37 0.59 -5.06
C VAL A 178 0.93 -0.01 -3.72
N GLN A 179 -0.15 0.54 -3.16
CA GLN A 179 -0.82 0.00 -1.97
C GLN A 179 -1.60 -1.25 -2.37
N ASN A 180 -0.98 -2.39 -2.09
CA ASN A 180 -1.56 -3.68 -2.49
C ASN A 180 -2.47 -4.25 -1.43
N HIS A 181 -3.71 -4.54 -1.82
CA HIS A 181 -4.64 -5.38 -1.10
C HIS A 181 -4.92 -6.67 -1.89
N ILE A 182 -5.61 -7.62 -1.28
CA ILE A 182 -5.89 -8.92 -1.91
C ILE A 182 -6.79 -8.75 -3.15
N HIS A 183 -7.81 -7.89 -3.06
CA HIS A 183 -8.82 -7.75 -4.11
C HIS A 183 -8.57 -6.56 -5.02
N ASP A 184 -8.07 -5.45 -4.46
CA ASP A 184 -7.88 -4.19 -5.16
C ASP A 184 -6.53 -3.58 -4.77
N SER A 185 -6.12 -2.54 -5.49
CA SER A 185 -4.91 -1.78 -5.18
C SER A 185 -5.12 -0.30 -5.52
N ALA A 186 -4.25 0.54 -5.00
CA ALA A 186 -4.16 1.93 -5.39
C ALA A 186 -2.69 2.30 -5.67
N TRP A 187 -2.45 3.10 -6.69
CA TRP A 187 -1.16 3.74 -6.90
C TRP A 187 -1.15 5.07 -6.18
N MET A 188 -0.20 5.25 -5.28
CA MET A 188 -0.11 6.34 -4.32
C MET A 188 1.17 7.12 -4.48
N ILE A 189 1.09 8.45 -4.48
CA ILE A 189 2.20 9.36 -4.23
C ILE A 189 1.91 10.07 -2.92
N SER A 190 2.89 10.08 -2.02
CA SER A 190 2.75 10.56 -0.66
C SER A 190 3.93 11.44 -0.26
N THR A 191 3.64 12.64 0.25
CA THR A 191 4.64 13.55 0.82
C THR A 191 3.99 14.49 1.82
N GLU A 192 4.84 15.14 2.62
CA GLU A 192 4.53 16.32 3.41
C GLU A 192 5.45 17.45 2.96
N ALA A 193 4.91 18.63 2.78
CA ALA A 193 5.63 19.82 2.30
C ALA A 193 5.21 21.07 3.10
N GLY A 194 5.98 22.13 3.04
CA GLY A 194 5.56 23.43 3.55
C GLY A 194 4.23 23.86 2.94
N LYS A 195 3.32 24.47 3.72
CA LYS A 195 2.02 24.92 3.21
C LYS A 195 2.13 25.79 1.95
N ASP A 196 3.13 26.65 1.93
CA ASP A 196 3.43 27.60 0.85
C ASP A 196 3.93 26.94 -0.44
N VAL A 197 4.43 25.69 -0.38
CA VAL A 197 4.96 24.96 -1.54
C VAL A 197 4.15 23.71 -1.90
N CYS A 198 3.01 23.46 -1.25
CA CYS A 198 2.17 22.28 -1.56
C CYS A 198 1.74 22.24 -3.04
N GLU A 199 1.23 23.35 -3.57
CA GLU A 199 0.79 23.39 -4.98
C GLU A 199 1.96 23.25 -5.95
N ALA A 200 3.10 23.91 -5.67
CA ALA A 200 4.32 23.77 -6.47
C ALA A 200 4.84 22.32 -6.46
N THR A 201 4.73 21.63 -5.31
CA THR A 201 5.08 20.21 -5.19
C THR A 201 4.20 19.33 -6.11
N ILE A 202 2.90 19.59 -6.16
CA ILE A 202 1.96 18.87 -7.01
C ILE A 202 2.26 19.11 -8.50
N GLU A 203 2.55 20.35 -8.86
CA GLU A 203 2.95 20.71 -10.25
C GLU A 203 4.19 19.93 -10.69
N GLU A 204 5.21 19.82 -9.83
CA GLU A 204 6.42 19.05 -10.14
C GLU A 204 6.13 17.54 -10.24
N VAL A 205 5.22 16.98 -9.42
CA VAL A 205 4.78 15.58 -9.58
C VAL A 205 4.17 15.36 -10.96
N TYR A 206 3.27 16.22 -11.39
CA TYR A 206 2.62 16.10 -12.70
C TYR A 206 3.58 16.36 -13.87
N LYS A 207 4.58 17.19 -13.68
CA LYS A 207 5.65 17.39 -14.64
C LYS A 207 6.50 16.11 -14.84
N GLU A 208 6.87 15.42 -13.76
CA GLU A 208 7.57 14.14 -13.86
C GLU A 208 6.69 13.06 -14.51
N MET A 209 5.40 13.02 -14.22
CA MET A 209 4.46 12.14 -14.94
C MET A 209 4.42 12.45 -16.44
N LYS A 210 4.49 13.73 -16.82
CA LYS A 210 4.51 14.15 -18.22
C LYS A 210 5.80 13.68 -18.89
N LEU A 211 6.96 13.93 -18.29
CA LEU A 211 8.25 13.51 -18.81
C LEU A 211 8.31 12.00 -19.05
N LEU A 212 7.82 11.19 -18.10
CA LEU A 212 7.74 9.72 -18.25
C LEU A 212 6.81 9.27 -19.40
N ARG A 213 5.80 10.06 -19.76
CA ARG A 213 4.90 9.75 -20.89
C ARG A 213 5.46 10.17 -22.24
N GLU A 214 6.26 11.22 -22.26
CA GLU A 214 6.77 11.83 -23.51
C GLU A 214 8.17 11.31 -23.86
N ASP A 215 9.06 11.19 -22.87
CA ASP A 215 10.45 10.85 -23.07
C ASP A 215 10.74 9.39 -22.68
N LEU A 216 11.78 8.83 -23.27
CA LEU A 216 12.30 7.52 -22.86
C LEU A 216 13.13 7.67 -21.58
N VAL A 217 13.02 6.70 -20.69
CA VAL A 217 13.96 6.52 -19.58
C VAL A 217 15.33 6.20 -20.18
N ASP A 218 16.39 6.91 -19.77
CA ASP A 218 17.69 6.64 -20.31
C ASP A 218 18.28 5.30 -19.80
N ASN A 219 19.32 4.82 -20.49
CA ASN A 219 19.88 3.51 -20.20
C ASN A 219 20.58 3.45 -18.85
N GLU A 220 21.18 4.53 -18.38
CA GLU A 220 21.88 4.57 -17.08
C GLU A 220 20.86 4.57 -15.94
N GLU A 221 19.81 5.38 -16.06
CA GLU A 221 18.69 5.39 -15.10
C GLU A 221 18.00 4.02 -15.02
N LEU A 222 17.71 3.41 -16.16
CA LEU A 222 17.09 2.09 -16.20
C LEU A 222 18.00 1.00 -15.61
N LEU A 223 19.28 1.07 -15.85
CA LEU A 223 20.27 0.14 -15.26
C LEU A 223 20.34 0.32 -13.74
N LEU A 224 20.35 1.55 -13.24
CA LEU A 224 20.34 1.86 -11.82
C LEU A 224 19.11 1.27 -11.14
N VAL A 225 17.93 1.45 -11.72
CA VAL A 225 16.66 0.92 -11.20
C VAL A 225 16.65 -0.61 -11.19
N ARG A 226 17.14 -1.25 -12.26
CA ARG A 226 17.26 -2.72 -12.30
C ARG A 226 18.18 -3.24 -11.20
N ASN A 227 19.35 -2.62 -11.02
CA ASN A 227 20.30 -3.00 -9.99
C ASN A 227 19.72 -2.83 -8.59
N TYR A 228 19.01 -1.73 -8.33
CA TYR A 228 18.30 -1.49 -7.07
C TYR A 228 17.25 -2.58 -6.79
N LEU A 229 16.39 -2.88 -7.76
CA LEU A 229 15.34 -3.88 -7.60
C LEU A 229 15.90 -5.30 -7.40
N ILE A 230 16.91 -5.68 -8.17
CA ILE A 230 17.57 -6.99 -8.00
C ILE A 230 18.28 -7.06 -6.63
N GLY A 231 18.96 -5.99 -6.22
CA GLY A 231 19.58 -5.91 -4.90
C GLY A 231 18.56 -6.07 -3.76
N THR A 232 17.40 -5.43 -3.88
CA THR A 232 16.29 -5.58 -2.93
C THR A 232 15.78 -7.01 -2.88
N ILE A 233 15.61 -7.66 -4.05
CA ILE A 233 15.18 -9.07 -4.12
C ILE A 233 16.21 -10.00 -3.45
N LEU A 234 17.49 -9.75 -3.64
CA LEU A 234 18.55 -10.54 -2.99
C LEU A 234 18.53 -10.36 -1.46
N GLY A 235 18.32 -9.14 -0.98
CA GLY A 235 18.14 -8.88 0.46
C GLY A 235 16.91 -9.59 1.05
N ASP A 236 15.83 -9.68 0.27
CA ASP A 236 14.62 -10.42 0.67
C ASP A 236 14.79 -11.95 0.68
N LEU A 237 15.92 -12.47 0.24
CA LEU A 237 16.27 -13.90 0.31
C LEU A 237 17.34 -14.18 1.38
N ASP A 238 17.76 -13.19 2.13
CA ASP A 238 18.76 -13.31 3.17
C ASP A 238 18.18 -13.90 4.46
N GLY A 239 18.09 -15.21 4.47
CA GLY A 239 17.71 -15.97 5.65
C GLY A 239 16.27 -16.51 5.66
N PRO A 240 15.98 -17.40 6.63
CA PRO A 240 14.74 -18.18 6.63
C PRO A 240 13.49 -17.34 6.86
N PHE A 241 13.59 -16.23 7.61
CA PHE A 241 12.43 -15.38 7.90
C PHE A 241 12.01 -14.54 6.70
N GLN A 242 12.96 -14.01 5.94
CA GLN A 242 12.74 -13.26 4.73
C GLN A 242 12.14 -14.16 3.64
N ILE A 243 12.71 -15.35 3.45
CA ILE A 243 12.18 -16.36 2.52
C ILE A 243 10.75 -16.75 2.90
N MET A 244 10.48 -17.02 4.18
CA MET A 244 9.13 -17.32 4.66
C MET A 244 8.17 -16.15 4.40
N GLY A 245 8.59 -14.92 4.66
CA GLY A 245 7.79 -13.73 4.40
C GLY A 245 7.38 -13.60 2.93
N ARG A 246 8.32 -13.87 2.02
CA ARG A 246 8.07 -13.87 0.58
C ARG A 246 7.13 -15.02 0.17
N TRP A 247 7.38 -16.23 0.68
CA TRP A 247 6.50 -17.37 0.42
C TRP A 247 5.07 -17.14 0.94
N LYS A 248 4.95 -16.63 2.17
CA LYS A 248 3.66 -16.23 2.74
C LYS A 248 2.92 -15.27 1.83
N ASN A 249 3.61 -14.30 1.25
CA ASN A 249 3.02 -13.33 0.34
C ASN A 249 2.45 -13.98 -0.93
N LEU A 250 3.18 -14.95 -1.52
CA LEU A 250 2.69 -15.72 -2.67
C LEU A 250 1.41 -16.50 -2.29
N VAL A 251 1.45 -17.25 -1.19
CA VAL A 251 0.32 -18.08 -0.73
C VAL A 251 -0.91 -17.23 -0.44
N LEU A 252 -0.77 -16.14 0.32
CA LEU A 252 -1.89 -15.28 0.69
C LEU A 252 -2.51 -14.52 -0.49
N ASN A 253 -1.74 -14.29 -1.55
CA ASN A 253 -2.24 -13.67 -2.78
C ASN A 253 -2.62 -14.70 -3.86
N ASN A 254 -2.62 -16.00 -3.54
CA ASN A 254 -2.91 -17.08 -4.48
C ASN A 254 -2.05 -16.99 -5.76
N LEU A 255 -0.76 -16.74 -5.58
CA LEU A 255 0.24 -16.66 -6.65
C LEU A 255 1.06 -17.94 -6.66
N ASP A 256 1.48 -18.38 -7.85
CA ASP A 256 2.37 -19.53 -8.02
C ASP A 256 3.84 -19.20 -7.71
N GLY A 257 4.69 -20.22 -7.57
CA GLY A 257 6.12 -20.05 -7.35
C GLY A 257 6.84 -19.37 -8.53
N ASP A 258 6.31 -19.52 -9.75
CA ASP A 258 6.89 -18.93 -10.95
C ASP A 258 6.67 -17.40 -11.00
N TYR A 259 5.73 -16.88 -10.24
CA TYR A 259 5.53 -15.43 -10.11
C TYR A 259 6.82 -14.71 -9.69
N PHE A 260 7.59 -15.31 -8.79
CA PHE A 260 8.89 -14.79 -8.37
C PHE A 260 9.88 -14.70 -9.54
N TYR A 261 10.03 -15.77 -10.30
CA TYR A 261 10.94 -15.81 -11.44
C TYR A 261 10.50 -14.87 -12.56
N ARG A 262 9.20 -14.82 -12.84
CA ARG A 262 8.64 -13.86 -13.81
C ARG A 262 8.89 -12.41 -13.40
N SER A 263 8.88 -12.09 -12.09
CA SER A 263 9.20 -10.74 -11.63
C SER A 263 10.65 -10.36 -11.91
N ILE A 264 11.60 -11.27 -11.68
CA ILE A 264 13.02 -11.06 -11.99
C ILE A 264 13.23 -10.88 -13.50
N GLU A 265 12.63 -11.72 -14.32
CA GLU A 265 12.73 -11.62 -15.77
C GLU A 265 12.12 -10.32 -16.28
N THR A 266 11.00 -9.87 -15.73
CA THR A 266 10.42 -8.57 -16.07
C THR A 266 11.37 -7.42 -15.75
N ILE A 267 11.98 -7.41 -14.55
CA ILE A 267 12.93 -6.37 -14.14
C ILE A 267 14.15 -6.32 -15.10
N LYS A 268 14.67 -7.49 -15.49
CA LYS A 268 15.84 -7.59 -16.36
C LYS A 268 15.57 -7.11 -17.79
N ASN A 269 14.38 -7.40 -18.30
CA ASN A 269 14.09 -7.31 -19.74
C ASN A 269 13.20 -6.15 -20.17
N ILE A 270 12.49 -5.49 -19.24
CA ILE A 270 11.59 -4.38 -19.58
C ILE A 270 12.35 -3.24 -20.27
N SER A 271 11.83 -2.76 -21.38
CA SER A 271 12.49 -1.71 -22.17
C SER A 271 12.00 -0.29 -21.77
N ALA A 272 12.76 0.73 -22.16
CA ALA A 272 12.37 2.13 -21.98
C ALA A 272 11.08 2.46 -22.75
N GLU A 273 10.88 1.86 -23.92
CA GLU A 273 9.68 2.02 -24.73
C GLU A 273 8.46 1.43 -24.00
N GLU A 274 8.59 0.23 -23.43
CA GLU A 274 7.52 -0.39 -22.62
C GLU A 274 7.17 0.48 -21.41
N LEU A 275 8.15 1.04 -20.70
CA LEU A 275 7.94 1.96 -19.58
C LEU A 275 7.18 3.22 -20.02
N ARG A 276 7.54 3.81 -21.17
CA ARG A 276 6.80 4.96 -21.71
C ARG A 276 5.36 4.62 -22.08
N GLU A 277 5.09 3.49 -22.70
CA GLU A 277 3.72 3.06 -23.02
C GLU A 277 2.90 2.80 -21.75
N LEU A 278 3.50 2.21 -20.71
CA LEU A 278 2.86 2.06 -19.39
C LEU A 278 2.60 3.42 -18.74
N SER A 279 3.53 4.37 -18.90
CA SER A 279 3.36 5.75 -18.40
C SER A 279 2.18 6.44 -19.06
N LYS A 280 2.03 6.31 -20.38
CA LYS A 280 0.85 6.82 -21.11
C LYS A 280 -0.45 6.22 -20.61
N LYS A 281 -0.44 4.91 -20.30
CA LYS A 281 -1.61 4.18 -19.81
C LYS A 281 -1.99 4.54 -18.37
N TYR A 282 -1.01 4.74 -17.50
CA TYR A 282 -1.25 4.79 -16.04
C TYR A 282 -0.92 6.13 -15.37
N LEU A 283 -0.13 7.01 -15.99
CA LEU A 283 0.26 8.30 -15.41
C LEU A 283 -0.47 9.50 -16.03
N ASN A 284 -1.73 9.32 -16.46
CA ASN A 284 -2.55 10.45 -16.86
C ASN A 284 -3.04 11.21 -15.62
N PRO A 285 -2.72 12.50 -15.44
CA PRO A 285 -3.13 13.31 -14.28
C PRO A 285 -4.65 13.30 -14.01
N ALA A 286 -5.47 13.23 -15.06
CA ALA A 286 -6.93 13.22 -14.94
C ALA A 286 -7.48 11.97 -14.21
N ASP A 287 -6.69 10.90 -14.10
CA ASP A 287 -7.09 9.67 -13.42
C ASP A 287 -6.85 9.72 -11.91
N PHE A 288 -6.05 10.67 -11.43
CA PHE A 288 -5.62 10.75 -10.04
C PHE A 288 -6.56 11.61 -9.19
N TYR A 289 -6.78 11.14 -7.97
CA TYR A 289 -7.28 11.93 -6.85
C TYR A 289 -6.13 12.74 -6.27
N GLU A 290 -6.37 13.98 -5.95
CA GLU A 290 -5.40 14.93 -5.41
C GLU A 290 -5.95 15.49 -4.09
N ILE A 291 -5.39 15.08 -2.98
CA ILE A 291 -5.81 15.41 -1.63
C ILE A 291 -4.70 16.19 -0.95
N VAL A 292 -5.00 17.41 -0.54
CA VAL A 292 -4.12 18.25 0.28
C VAL A 292 -4.82 18.57 1.58
N VAL A 293 -4.17 18.25 2.69
CA VAL A 293 -4.64 18.55 4.05
C VAL A 293 -3.61 19.46 4.70
N ILE A 294 -4.02 20.65 5.12
CA ILE A 294 -3.17 21.70 5.66
C ILE A 294 -3.65 22.19 7.02
#